data_30736946c710a5a38400f5969bce0101
#
_entry.id   30736946c710a5a38400f5969bce0101
#
_cell.length_a   1.000
_cell.length_b   1.000
_cell.length_c   1.000
_cell.angle_alpha   90.00
_cell.angle_beta   90.00
_cell.angle_gamma   90.00
#
_symmetry.space_group_name_H-M   'P 1'
#
loop_
_entity.id
_entity.type
_entity.pdbx_description
1 polymer ?
#
loop_
_entity_poly.entity_id
_entity_poly.type
_entity_poly.pdbx_seq_one_letter_code
_entity_poly.pdbx_strand_id
1 'polypeptide(L)'
;MTAFIPPYPKRHEKEINPFQALYYARNDLLSMWDEDAFKMDFMSQKILKQHVFIANSPDIIRYVMVENKDNYERKSPQMKRALEPLLGDGLFISDGKTWASRRRIQTPMFDNAHIQMYSKTISSTIVEMADNWQAKGNDTIIEVHTEMAKLAAEIIARTLFGEKLGAENSEAVVSAFADYQSVVKQMALSNFLGLPDWMPNVNAKIGKAKRAGQTIHNAVDAIIALAEKGGHEGTMVDELIKANQSESGIDLMTRKQIRNEIIVLFMAGHETTANVLAWTWYLISQSPDVEKKLHQELDEVLNGRVPEYSDIENLKYTRAILDETMRLYPPVPILSRQALKEDEIRGKKIPAGSLMLVVPWLIQRHQKHWENPDHFIPERFMPGEKKPKKFTYLPFSAGPRVCIGKSFGITESVLAVATIAQRFRLELPAEAEVKHECRLTLRPKGKLPMIMKIRS
;
A
#
# COMPACT_ATOMS: atom_id res chain seq x y z
N MET A 1 -14.26 16.20 -23.17
CA MET A 1 -13.51 17.06 -22.20
C MET A 1 -12.08 16.52 -22.08
N THR A 2 -11.10 17.39 -21.77
CA THR A 2 -9.73 16.92 -21.49
C THR A 2 -9.72 16.17 -20.17
N ALA A 3 -9.09 14.98 -20.13
CA ALA A 3 -8.99 14.18 -18.91
C ALA A 3 -8.29 14.97 -17.79
N PHE A 4 -8.73 14.77 -16.54
CA PHE A 4 -8.21 15.47 -15.37
C PHE A 4 -6.73 15.13 -15.12
N ILE A 5 -5.93 16.16 -14.79
CA ILE A 5 -4.54 16.01 -14.36
C ILE A 5 -4.49 16.23 -12.85
N PRO A 6 -4.34 15.17 -12.05
CA PRO A 6 -4.29 15.31 -10.60
C PRO A 6 -2.97 15.90 -10.11
N PRO A 7 -2.92 16.50 -8.90
CA PRO A 7 -1.73 17.14 -8.38
C PRO A 7 -0.59 16.14 -8.16
N TYR A 8 0.60 16.56 -8.55
CA TYR A 8 1.87 15.87 -8.31
C TYR A 8 2.97 16.88 -7.92
N PRO A 9 4.08 16.42 -7.29
CA PRO A 9 5.20 17.31 -6.97
C PRO A 9 5.71 18.02 -8.20
N LYS A 10 6.04 19.31 -8.04
CA LYS A 10 6.71 20.04 -9.13
C LYS A 10 8.01 19.33 -9.50
N ARG A 11 8.13 18.95 -10.75
CA ARG A 11 9.36 18.36 -11.31
C ARG A 11 10.40 19.44 -11.52
N HIS A 12 11.66 19.11 -11.26
CA HIS A 12 12.76 20.02 -11.51
C HIS A 12 13.13 19.98 -13.00
N GLU A 13 13.32 21.15 -13.61
CA GLU A 13 13.70 21.29 -15.04
C GLU A 13 15.16 20.86 -15.29
N LYS A 14 16.00 20.92 -14.27
CA LYS A 14 17.42 20.57 -14.33
C LYS A 14 17.73 19.46 -13.34
N GLU A 15 18.73 18.67 -13.69
CA GLU A 15 19.30 17.66 -12.78
C GLU A 15 19.64 18.31 -11.43
N ILE A 16 19.12 17.73 -10.35
CA ILE A 16 19.38 18.17 -8.98
C ILE A 16 20.57 17.41 -8.40
N ASN A 17 21.44 18.13 -7.70
CA ASN A 17 22.56 17.48 -7.04
C ASN A 17 22.10 16.66 -5.81
N PRO A 18 22.92 15.71 -5.28
CA PRO A 18 22.56 14.85 -4.17
C PRO A 18 22.11 15.60 -2.91
N PHE A 19 22.67 16.77 -2.62
CA PHE A 19 22.30 17.56 -1.43
C PHE A 19 20.92 18.21 -1.61
N GLN A 20 20.63 18.69 -2.81
CA GLN A 20 19.31 19.21 -3.16
C GLN A 20 18.26 18.08 -3.11
N ALA A 21 18.57 16.90 -3.66
CA ALA A 21 17.69 15.74 -3.59
C ALA A 21 17.36 15.39 -2.14
N LEU A 22 18.33 15.36 -1.23
CA LEU A 22 18.12 15.13 0.20
C LEU A 22 17.29 16.25 0.86
N TYR A 23 17.52 17.49 0.49
CA TYR A 23 16.74 18.62 1.01
C TYR A 23 15.25 18.50 0.64
N TYR A 24 14.95 18.19 -0.62
CA TYR A 24 13.58 17.99 -1.10
C TYR A 24 12.95 16.73 -0.49
N ALA A 25 13.68 15.62 -0.47
CA ALA A 25 13.23 14.36 0.08
C ALA A 25 12.88 14.44 1.59
N ARG A 26 13.46 15.41 2.32
CA ARG A 26 13.11 15.65 3.73
C ARG A 26 11.63 16.00 3.93
N ASN A 27 11.06 16.74 2.98
CA ASN A 27 9.68 17.19 3.05
C ASN A 27 8.74 16.21 2.34
N ASP A 28 9.14 15.73 1.16
CA ASP A 28 8.41 14.78 0.34
C ASP A 28 9.39 14.00 -0.54
N LEU A 29 9.43 12.68 -0.37
CA LEU A 29 10.30 11.78 -1.13
C LEU A 29 10.06 11.85 -2.65
N LEU A 30 8.86 12.25 -3.09
CA LEU A 30 8.54 12.35 -4.51
C LEU A 30 8.98 13.68 -5.13
N SER A 31 9.34 14.67 -4.33
CA SER A 31 9.84 15.98 -4.81
C SER A 31 11.31 15.96 -5.24
N MET A 32 12.00 14.83 -5.13
CA MET A 32 13.42 14.73 -5.51
C MET A 32 13.65 14.36 -6.98
N TRP A 33 12.60 14.26 -7.79
CA TRP A 33 12.73 13.85 -9.18
C TRP A 33 12.70 15.05 -10.13
N ASP A 34 13.59 15.04 -11.12
CA ASP A 34 13.58 15.95 -12.26
C ASP A 34 12.76 15.37 -13.43
N GLU A 35 12.57 16.18 -14.48
CA GLU A 35 11.83 15.76 -15.68
C GLU A 35 12.50 14.57 -16.41
N ASP A 36 13.82 14.48 -16.36
CA ASP A 36 14.56 13.42 -17.05
C ASP A 36 14.36 12.06 -16.36
N ALA A 37 14.08 12.04 -15.05
CA ALA A 37 13.76 10.82 -14.34
C ALA A 37 12.53 10.08 -14.92
N PHE A 38 11.61 10.80 -15.58
CA PHE A 38 10.44 10.24 -16.25
C PHE A 38 10.69 9.76 -17.70
N LYS A 39 11.95 9.85 -18.17
CA LYS A 39 12.37 9.48 -19.53
C LYS A 39 13.54 8.49 -19.53
N MET A 40 14.37 8.52 -18.48
CA MET A 40 15.58 7.71 -18.38
C MET A 40 15.24 6.28 -17.93
N ASP A 41 15.85 5.30 -18.59
CA ASP A 41 15.64 3.88 -18.32
C ASP A 41 16.41 3.37 -17.09
N PHE A 42 17.60 3.97 -16.82
CA PHE A 42 18.49 3.56 -15.73
C PHE A 42 19.31 4.73 -15.22
N MET A 43 19.19 5.03 -13.96
CA MET A 43 19.90 6.14 -13.31
C MET A 43 20.82 5.62 -12.22
N SER A 44 21.89 6.34 -11.92
CA SER A 44 22.80 6.02 -10.82
C SER A 44 23.30 7.28 -10.15
N GLN A 45 23.34 7.26 -8.83
CA GLN A 45 23.85 8.36 -8.04
C GLN A 45 24.66 7.82 -6.86
N LYS A 46 25.68 8.55 -6.43
CA LYS A 46 26.44 8.24 -5.22
C LYS A 46 26.10 9.28 -4.17
N ILE A 47 25.52 8.83 -3.07
CA ILE A 47 25.15 9.66 -1.93
C ILE A 47 26.06 9.26 -0.78
N LEU A 48 27.04 10.12 -0.45
CA LEU A 48 28.09 9.80 0.51
C LEU A 48 28.85 8.53 0.11
N LYS A 49 28.76 7.47 0.93
CA LYS A 49 29.36 6.16 0.66
C LYS A 49 28.39 5.18 -0.03
N GLN A 50 27.11 5.52 -0.15
CA GLN A 50 26.08 4.64 -0.67
C GLN A 50 25.92 4.85 -2.18
N HIS A 51 26.08 3.77 -2.95
CA HIS A 51 25.70 3.73 -4.36
C HIS A 51 24.21 3.44 -4.47
N VAL A 52 23.49 4.24 -5.22
CA VAL A 52 22.05 4.12 -5.47
C VAL A 52 21.83 4.01 -6.97
N PHE A 53 21.11 2.99 -7.39
CA PHE A 53 20.72 2.75 -8.77
C PHE A 53 19.19 2.72 -8.85
N ILE A 54 18.64 3.22 -9.96
CA ILE A 54 17.19 3.28 -10.18
C ILE A 54 16.88 2.53 -11.47
N ALA A 55 16.22 1.39 -11.32
CA ALA A 55 15.70 0.59 -12.41
C ALA A 55 14.35 1.18 -12.86
N ASN A 56 14.32 1.83 -14.03
CA ASN A 56 13.17 2.56 -14.54
C ASN A 56 12.80 2.15 -15.97
N SER A 57 13.10 0.91 -16.33
CA SER A 57 12.63 0.29 -17.59
C SER A 57 12.18 -1.15 -17.37
N PRO A 58 11.24 -1.66 -18.17
CA PRO A 58 10.64 -2.98 -17.98
C PRO A 58 11.66 -4.13 -17.96
N ASP A 59 12.69 -4.05 -18.79
CA ASP A 59 13.76 -5.07 -18.90
C ASP A 59 14.64 -5.09 -17.65
N ILE A 60 15.07 -3.92 -17.15
CA ILE A 60 15.89 -3.84 -15.94
C ILE A 60 15.07 -4.24 -14.70
N ILE A 61 13.83 -3.80 -14.62
CA ILE A 61 12.92 -4.20 -13.53
C ILE A 61 12.72 -5.72 -13.53
N ARG A 62 12.50 -6.33 -14.71
CA ARG A 62 12.40 -7.79 -14.85
C ARG A 62 13.68 -8.47 -14.41
N TYR A 63 14.84 -7.99 -14.84
CA TYR A 63 16.14 -8.51 -14.45
C TYR A 63 16.31 -8.50 -12.93
N VAL A 64 16.12 -7.34 -12.29
CA VAL A 64 16.32 -7.15 -10.84
C VAL A 64 15.32 -7.95 -10.02
N MET A 65 14.04 -7.98 -10.42
CA MET A 65 12.99 -8.54 -9.56
C MET A 65 12.67 -10.01 -9.86
N VAL A 66 13.08 -10.53 -11.01
CA VAL A 66 12.74 -11.90 -11.43
C VAL A 66 13.96 -12.71 -11.81
N GLU A 67 14.78 -12.25 -12.76
CA GLU A 67 15.86 -13.04 -13.33
C GLU A 67 17.05 -13.17 -12.39
N ASN A 68 17.54 -12.06 -11.84
CA ASN A 68 18.63 -12.01 -10.87
C ASN A 68 18.13 -11.73 -9.44
N LYS A 69 16.93 -12.25 -9.13
CA LYS A 69 16.26 -12.05 -7.84
C LYS A 69 17.11 -12.40 -6.63
N ASP A 70 17.95 -13.42 -6.75
CA ASP A 70 18.77 -13.91 -5.63
C ASP A 70 19.87 -12.92 -5.25
N ASN A 71 20.33 -12.08 -6.20
CA ASN A 71 21.24 -10.97 -5.91
C ASN A 71 20.51 -9.74 -5.33
N TYR A 72 19.22 -9.59 -5.57
CA TYR A 72 18.40 -8.45 -5.16
C TYR A 72 17.24 -8.82 -4.23
N GLU A 73 17.31 -9.95 -3.52
CA GLU A 73 16.24 -10.39 -2.64
C GLU A 73 16.12 -9.55 -1.37
N ARG A 74 17.24 -9.08 -0.84
CA ARG A 74 17.31 -8.36 0.43
C ARG A 74 16.70 -6.97 0.30
N LYS A 75 15.82 -6.62 1.24
CA LYS A 75 15.35 -5.24 1.39
C LYS A 75 16.48 -4.34 1.91
N SER A 76 16.36 -3.03 1.65
CA SER A 76 17.40 -2.11 2.08
C SER A 76 17.62 -2.18 3.60
N PRO A 77 18.88 -2.12 4.07
CA PRO A 77 19.19 -2.11 5.50
C PRO A 77 18.48 -1.00 6.27
N GLN A 78 18.26 0.14 5.61
CA GLN A 78 17.56 1.29 6.18
C GLN A 78 16.09 0.96 6.48
N MET A 79 15.40 0.31 5.54
CA MET A 79 14.00 -0.12 5.75
C MET A 79 13.91 -1.18 6.85
N LYS A 80 14.82 -2.15 6.84
CA LYS A 80 14.87 -3.20 7.86
C LYS A 80 15.05 -2.58 9.26
N ARG A 81 16.05 -1.73 9.44
CA ARG A 81 16.32 -1.04 10.71
C ARG A 81 15.13 -0.21 11.22
N ALA A 82 14.40 0.46 10.30
CA ALA A 82 13.25 1.28 10.66
C ALA A 82 12.04 0.46 11.13
N LEU A 83 11.83 -0.74 10.57
CA LEU A 83 10.62 -1.54 10.79
C LEU A 83 10.82 -2.75 11.72
N GLU A 84 12.05 -3.23 11.88
CA GLU A 84 12.37 -4.39 12.73
C GLU A 84 11.88 -4.26 14.19
N PRO A 85 11.92 -3.07 14.85
CA PRO A 85 11.41 -2.93 16.20
C PRO A 85 9.92 -3.27 16.35
N LEU A 86 9.13 -3.11 15.30
CA LEU A 86 7.71 -3.46 15.26
C LEU A 86 7.45 -4.84 14.67
N LEU A 87 8.07 -5.13 13.52
CA LEU A 87 7.74 -6.30 12.70
C LEU A 87 8.62 -7.53 12.99
N GLY A 88 9.66 -7.36 13.82
CA GLY A 88 10.61 -8.44 14.09
C GLY A 88 11.21 -9.01 12.81
N ASP A 89 11.07 -10.32 12.61
CA ASP A 89 11.50 -11.08 11.43
C ASP A 89 10.34 -11.42 10.48
N GLY A 90 9.24 -10.67 10.56
CA GLY A 90 8.02 -10.95 9.78
C GLY A 90 8.23 -10.84 8.27
N LEU A 91 7.28 -11.41 7.52
CA LEU A 91 7.30 -11.58 6.05
C LEU A 91 7.71 -10.33 5.29
N PHE A 92 7.31 -9.14 5.76
CA PHE A 92 7.56 -7.90 5.03
C PHE A 92 9.05 -7.55 4.94
N ILE A 93 9.84 -7.79 6.01
CA ILE A 93 11.26 -7.38 6.09
C ILE A 93 12.25 -8.52 6.17
N SER A 94 11.80 -9.77 6.30
CA SER A 94 12.67 -10.94 6.31
C SER A 94 13.28 -11.24 4.93
N ASP A 95 14.38 -11.98 4.91
CA ASP A 95 15.14 -12.37 3.73
C ASP A 95 15.40 -13.88 3.73
N GLY A 96 15.85 -14.41 2.59
CA GLY A 96 16.36 -15.76 2.42
C GLY A 96 15.37 -16.83 2.88
N LYS A 97 15.86 -17.82 3.63
CA LYS A 97 15.05 -18.97 4.08
C LYS A 97 13.89 -18.56 4.99
N THR A 98 14.08 -17.59 5.87
CA THR A 98 13.01 -17.07 6.75
C THR A 98 11.85 -16.51 5.92
N TRP A 99 12.15 -15.66 4.94
CA TRP A 99 11.12 -15.13 4.07
C TRP A 99 10.40 -16.23 3.28
N ALA A 100 11.16 -17.18 2.72
CA ALA A 100 10.59 -18.27 1.92
C ALA A 100 9.62 -19.14 2.75
N SER A 101 10.01 -19.49 3.97
CA SER A 101 9.15 -20.23 4.91
C SER A 101 7.88 -19.45 5.26
N ARG A 102 8.00 -18.17 5.68
CA ARG A 102 6.86 -17.32 6.01
C ARG A 102 5.90 -17.15 4.83
N ARG A 103 6.48 -16.94 3.62
CA ARG A 103 5.69 -16.82 2.39
C ARG A 103 4.91 -18.08 2.08
N ARG A 104 5.54 -19.25 2.21
CA ARG A 104 4.92 -20.55 1.95
C ARG A 104 3.76 -20.81 2.91
N ILE A 105 3.96 -20.59 4.20
CA ILE A 105 2.94 -20.81 5.24
C ILE A 105 1.73 -19.90 5.02
N GLN A 106 1.92 -18.65 4.65
CA GLN A 106 0.83 -17.67 4.53
C GLN A 106 0.14 -17.67 3.17
N THR A 107 0.75 -18.20 2.10
CA THR A 107 0.19 -18.12 0.74
C THR A 107 -1.19 -18.76 0.63
N PRO A 108 -1.51 -19.91 1.23
CA PRO A 108 -2.84 -20.53 1.16
C PRO A 108 -3.95 -19.63 1.70
N MET A 109 -3.67 -18.82 2.72
CA MET A 109 -4.66 -17.91 3.33
C MET A 109 -5.18 -16.82 2.36
N PHE A 110 -4.54 -16.66 1.19
CA PHE A 110 -4.88 -15.67 0.18
C PHE A 110 -5.29 -16.29 -1.16
N ASP A 111 -5.66 -17.57 -1.17
CA ASP A 111 -6.26 -18.21 -2.33
C ASP A 111 -7.70 -17.73 -2.58
N ASN A 112 -8.27 -18.10 -3.72
CA ASN A 112 -9.60 -17.63 -4.12
C ASN A 112 -10.70 -18.07 -3.14
N ALA A 113 -10.61 -19.26 -2.53
CA ALA A 113 -11.61 -19.76 -1.60
C ALA A 113 -11.61 -18.93 -0.30
N HIS A 114 -10.44 -18.65 0.25
CA HIS A 114 -10.31 -17.80 1.42
C HIS A 114 -10.74 -16.35 1.14
N ILE A 115 -10.36 -15.78 -0.01
CA ILE A 115 -10.80 -14.44 -0.38
C ILE A 115 -12.32 -14.36 -0.51
N GLN A 116 -12.95 -15.37 -1.12
CA GLN A 116 -14.42 -15.45 -1.18
C GLN A 116 -15.05 -15.57 0.21
N MET A 117 -14.45 -16.30 1.12
CA MET A 117 -14.90 -16.39 2.51
C MET A 117 -14.80 -15.02 3.21
N TYR A 118 -13.64 -14.35 3.11
CA TYR A 118 -13.42 -13.03 3.72
C TYR A 118 -14.28 -11.94 3.10
N SER A 119 -14.70 -12.08 1.84
CA SER A 119 -15.52 -11.07 1.17
C SER A 119 -16.86 -10.79 1.85
N LYS A 120 -17.39 -11.75 2.60
CA LYS A 120 -18.62 -11.57 3.41
C LYS A 120 -18.39 -10.54 4.52
N THR A 121 -17.32 -10.70 5.30
CA THR A 121 -16.93 -9.73 6.34
C THR A 121 -16.57 -8.37 5.71
N ILE A 122 -15.90 -8.35 4.56
CA ILE A 122 -15.62 -7.12 3.82
C ILE A 122 -16.92 -6.41 3.47
N SER A 123 -17.88 -7.09 2.82
CA SER A 123 -19.14 -6.48 2.39
C SER A 123 -19.98 -6.00 3.58
N SER A 124 -20.12 -6.79 4.65
CA SER A 124 -20.89 -6.40 5.83
C SER A 124 -20.32 -5.13 6.49
N THR A 125 -19.01 -5.07 6.66
CA THR A 125 -18.33 -3.89 7.25
C THR A 125 -18.52 -2.63 6.38
N ILE A 126 -18.46 -2.77 5.05
CA ILE A 126 -18.68 -1.63 4.14
C ILE A 126 -20.13 -1.16 4.22
N VAL A 127 -21.10 -2.07 4.27
CA VAL A 127 -22.53 -1.75 4.40
C VAL A 127 -22.80 -1.03 5.72
N GLU A 128 -22.27 -1.50 6.83
CA GLU A 128 -22.40 -0.83 8.14
C GLU A 128 -21.88 0.62 8.09
N MET A 129 -20.72 0.85 7.46
CA MET A 129 -20.20 2.20 7.29
C MET A 129 -21.12 3.06 6.41
N ALA A 130 -21.63 2.50 5.30
CA ALA A 130 -22.52 3.21 4.40
C ALA A 130 -23.88 3.56 5.08
N ASP A 131 -24.40 2.67 5.93
CA ASP A 131 -25.59 2.93 6.74
C ASP A 131 -25.34 4.06 7.75
N ASN A 132 -24.19 4.05 8.41
CA ASN A 132 -23.79 5.12 9.32
C ASN A 132 -23.64 6.47 8.58
N TRP A 133 -23.16 6.47 7.35
CA TRP A 133 -23.07 7.68 6.54
C TRP A 133 -24.48 8.17 6.15
N GLN A 134 -25.35 7.26 5.73
CA GLN A 134 -26.74 7.61 5.37
C GLN A 134 -27.51 8.22 6.55
N ALA A 135 -27.27 7.72 7.76
CA ALA A 135 -27.86 8.26 8.99
C ALA A 135 -27.39 9.70 9.32
N LYS A 136 -26.21 10.12 8.83
CA LYS A 136 -25.72 11.50 9.00
C LYS A 136 -26.49 12.51 8.13
N GLY A 137 -27.17 12.04 7.09
CA GLY A 137 -27.97 12.87 6.18
C GLY A 137 -27.17 13.46 5.02
N ASN A 138 -27.93 14.03 4.06
CA ASN A 138 -27.39 14.67 2.86
C ASN A 138 -26.59 15.92 3.22
N ASP A 139 -25.64 16.30 2.36
CA ASP A 139 -24.77 17.50 2.51
C ASP A 139 -23.83 17.47 3.73
N THR A 140 -23.67 16.32 4.36
CA THR A 140 -22.71 16.15 5.47
C THR A 140 -21.28 16.18 4.94
N ILE A 141 -20.42 16.95 5.58
CA ILE A 141 -18.98 16.94 5.29
C ILE A 141 -18.33 15.78 6.06
N ILE A 142 -17.71 14.89 5.32
CA ILE A 142 -16.94 13.75 5.85
C ILE A 142 -15.46 13.93 5.54
N GLU A 143 -14.58 13.44 6.42
CA GLU A 143 -13.15 13.41 6.17
C GLU A 143 -12.79 12.03 5.57
N VAL A 144 -12.78 11.97 4.23
CA VAL A 144 -12.74 10.72 3.48
C VAL A 144 -11.49 9.89 3.79
N HIS A 145 -10.31 10.49 3.93
CA HIS A 145 -9.10 9.74 4.24
C HIS A 145 -9.20 9.03 5.61
N THR A 146 -9.74 9.70 6.62
CA THR A 146 -9.98 9.11 7.95
C THR A 146 -11.05 8.02 7.90
N GLU A 147 -12.14 8.25 7.17
CA GLU A 147 -13.22 7.24 7.05
C GLU A 147 -12.72 5.99 6.31
N MET A 148 -11.94 6.13 5.23
CA MET A 148 -11.32 4.99 4.53
C MET A 148 -10.27 4.28 5.39
N ALA A 149 -9.54 5.01 6.22
CA ALA A 149 -8.60 4.41 7.15
C ALA A 149 -9.31 3.58 8.23
N LYS A 150 -10.42 4.09 8.78
CA LYS A 150 -11.26 3.33 9.72
C LYS A 150 -11.84 2.09 9.06
N LEU A 151 -12.40 2.23 7.85
CA LEU A 151 -12.96 1.10 7.11
C LEU A 151 -11.94 -0.01 6.88
N ALA A 152 -10.79 0.33 6.30
CA ALA A 152 -9.74 -0.66 5.99
C ALA A 152 -9.18 -1.31 7.27
N ALA A 153 -9.04 -0.53 8.36
CA ALA A 153 -8.62 -1.06 9.66
C ALA A 153 -9.63 -2.04 10.23
N GLU A 154 -10.91 -1.72 10.16
CA GLU A 154 -11.97 -2.56 10.69
C GLU A 154 -12.12 -3.85 9.86
N ILE A 155 -12.07 -3.75 8.53
CA ILE A 155 -12.10 -4.92 7.64
C ILE A 155 -10.94 -5.86 7.96
N ILE A 156 -9.71 -5.36 8.00
CA ILE A 156 -8.56 -6.24 8.28
C ILE A 156 -8.59 -6.79 9.71
N ALA A 157 -9.05 -6.01 10.70
CA ALA A 157 -9.18 -6.47 12.07
C ALA A 157 -10.23 -7.58 12.21
N ARG A 158 -11.42 -7.40 11.64
CA ARG A 158 -12.48 -8.44 11.65
C ARG A 158 -12.05 -9.69 10.89
N THR A 159 -11.34 -9.54 9.77
CA THR A 159 -10.83 -10.69 9.00
C THR A 159 -9.71 -11.43 9.73
N LEU A 160 -8.81 -10.71 10.41
CA LEU A 160 -7.75 -11.32 11.21
C LEU A 160 -8.25 -12.01 12.48
N PHE A 161 -9.15 -11.33 13.21
CA PHE A 161 -9.48 -11.68 14.59
C PHE A 161 -10.94 -12.13 14.79
N GLY A 162 -11.79 -12.04 13.76
CA GLY A 162 -13.22 -12.28 13.83
C GLY A 162 -14.02 -11.01 14.18
N GLU A 163 -15.31 -11.03 13.89
CA GLU A 163 -16.23 -9.89 13.98
C GLU A 163 -16.16 -9.16 15.34
N LYS A 164 -16.30 -9.90 16.43
CA LYS A 164 -16.39 -9.32 17.78
C LYS A 164 -15.08 -8.70 18.25
N LEU A 165 -13.99 -9.44 18.17
CA LEU A 165 -12.67 -8.96 18.64
C LEU A 165 -12.06 -7.92 17.70
N GLY A 166 -12.37 -8.00 16.42
CA GLY A 166 -11.94 -7.04 15.42
C GLY A 166 -12.51 -5.65 15.71
N ALA A 167 -13.80 -5.54 15.96
CA ALA A 167 -14.48 -4.28 16.24
C ALA A 167 -14.00 -3.63 17.56
N GLU A 168 -13.83 -4.40 18.63
CA GLU A 168 -13.43 -3.88 19.94
C GLU A 168 -11.98 -3.37 20.00
N ASN A 169 -11.08 -3.92 19.19
CA ASN A 169 -9.64 -3.64 19.27
C ASN A 169 -9.10 -2.80 18.11
N SER A 170 -9.87 -2.60 17.04
CA SER A 170 -9.40 -1.92 15.83
C SER A 170 -8.91 -0.49 16.11
N GLU A 171 -9.66 0.29 16.88
CA GLU A 171 -9.33 1.70 17.14
C GLU A 171 -8.06 1.87 17.96
N ALA A 172 -7.85 1.06 18.99
CA ALA A 172 -6.64 1.08 19.80
C ALA A 172 -5.39 0.70 19.01
N VAL A 173 -5.49 -0.33 18.16
CA VAL A 173 -4.40 -0.77 17.29
C VAL A 173 -4.11 0.28 16.21
N VAL A 174 -5.12 0.87 15.58
CA VAL A 174 -4.98 1.94 14.58
C VAL A 174 -4.29 3.17 15.16
N SER A 175 -4.72 3.63 16.35
CA SER A 175 -4.13 4.78 17.04
C SER A 175 -2.66 4.54 17.36
N ALA A 176 -2.34 3.40 17.99
CA ALA A 176 -0.95 3.03 18.31
C ALA A 176 -0.08 2.90 17.05
N PHE A 177 -0.68 2.48 15.95
CA PHE A 177 -0.01 2.36 14.66
C PHE A 177 0.30 3.71 14.02
N ALA A 178 -0.65 4.66 14.05
CA ALA A 178 -0.45 6.03 13.58
C ALA A 178 0.70 6.72 14.35
N ASP A 179 0.76 6.49 15.67
CA ASP A 179 1.85 6.97 16.54
C ASP A 179 3.20 6.37 16.11
N TYR A 180 3.25 5.06 15.87
CA TYR A 180 4.46 4.39 15.39
C TYR A 180 4.96 4.97 14.07
N GLN A 181 4.07 5.15 13.11
CA GLN A 181 4.42 5.71 11.79
C GLN A 181 4.95 7.14 11.88
N SER A 182 4.39 7.96 12.77
CA SER A 182 4.84 9.34 12.96
C SER A 182 6.32 9.40 13.40
N VAL A 183 6.74 8.40 14.17
CA VAL A 183 8.14 8.25 14.62
C VAL A 183 9.03 7.69 13.53
N VAL A 184 8.58 6.67 12.80
CA VAL A 184 9.33 6.04 11.70
C VAL A 184 9.62 7.05 10.58
N LYS A 185 8.70 7.95 10.26
CA LYS A 185 8.93 9.05 9.32
C LYS A 185 10.18 9.87 9.66
N GLN A 186 10.35 10.16 10.93
CA GLN A 186 11.49 10.98 11.40
C GLN A 186 12.81 10.20 11.43
N MET A 187 12.75 8.87 11.57
CA MET A 187 13.92 7.98 11.55
C MET A 187 14.41 7.68 10.13
N ALA A 188 13.51 7.61 9.15
CA ALA A 188 13.84 7.19 7.80
C ALA A 188 14.94 8.06 7.16
N LEU A 189 14.91 9.37 7.36
CA LEU A 189 15.91 10.28 6.79
C LEU A 189 17.27 10.15 7.49
N SER A 190 17.33 10.05 8.82
CA SER A 190 18.58 9.87 9.55
C SER A 190 19.24 8.53 9.20
N ASN A 191 18.45 7.47 9.05
CA ASN A 191 18.93 6.16 8.65
C ASN A 191 19.40 6.15 7.18
N PHE A 192 18.71 6.87 6.30
CA PHE A 192 19.12 7.03 4.91
C PHE A 192 20.47 7.77 4.80
N LEU A 193 20.70 8.76 5.67
CA LEU A 193 21.95 9.50 5.77
C LEU A 193 23.07 8.72 6.46
N GLY A 194 22.79 7.52 7.00
CA GLY A 194 23.75 6.72 7.75
C GLY A 194 24.22 7.38 9.06
N LEU A 195 23.38 8.24 9.65
CA LEU A 195 23.70 8.90 10.92
C LEU A 195 23.78 7.87 12.05
N PRO A 196 24.80 7.97 12.93
CA PRO A 196 24.98 7.02 14.00
C PRO A 196 23.83 7.02 15.02
N ASP A 197 23.47 5.84 15.52
CA ASP A 197 22.36 5.66 16.48
C ASP A 197 22.61 6.35 17.85
N TRP A 198 23.86 6.69 18.16
CA TRP A 198 24.24 7.37 19.40
C TRP A 198 23.90 8.86 19.44
N MET A 199 23.51 9.47 18.31
CA MET A 199 23.09 10.88 18.28
C MET A 199 21.83 11.08 19.14
N PRO A 200 21.77 12.08 20.07
CA PRO A 200 20.70 12.24 21.04
C PRO A 200 19.29 12.28 20.45
N ASN A 201 19.11 12.95 19.32
CA ASN A 201 17.82 13.03 18.63
C ASN A 201 17.39 11.71 17.97
N VAL A 202 18.34 10.89 17.54
CA VAL A 202 18.08 9.57 16.96
C VAL A 202 17.67 8.60 18.06
N ASN A 203 18.37 8.61 19.18
CA ASN A 203 18.11 7.73 20.33
C ASN A 203 16.74 7.98 20.97
N ALA A 204 16.34 9.25 21.16
CA ALA A 204 15.02 9.60 21.68
C ALA A 204 13.87 9.12 20.77
N LYS A 205 14.06 9.17 19.44
CA LYS A 205 13.09 8.68 18.45
C LYS A 205 12.99 7.16 18.45
N ILE A 206 14.12 6.47 18.56
CA ILE A 206 14.16 4.99 18.73
C ILE A 206 13.37 4.58 19.97
N GLY A 207 13.55 5.29 21.09
CA GLY A 207 12.81 5.04 22.33
C GLY A 207 11.30 5.22 22.20
N LYS A 208 10.83 6.23 21.43
CA LYS A 208 9.40 6.42 21.14
C LYS A 208 8.86 5.30 20.25
N ALA A 209 9.57 4.95 19.18
CA ALA A 209 9.19 3.85 18.29
C ALA A 209 9.06 2.53 19.06
N LYS A 210 10.01 2.24 19.94
CA LYS A 210 10.00 1.03 20.75
C LYS A 210 8.80 0.98 21.72
N ARG A 211 8.43 2.10 22.33
CA ARG A 211 7.24 2.18 23.20
C ARG A 211 5.94 1.98 22.42
N ALA A 212 5.76 2.69 21.30
CA ALA A 212 4.59 2.52 20.44
C ALA A 212 4.51 1.08 19.91
N GLY A 213 5.64 0.49 19.48
CA GLY A 213 5.71 -0.91 19.10
C GLY A 213 5.30 -1.87 20.22
N GLN A 214 5.70 -1.61 21.47
CA GLN A 214 5.32 -2.45 22.60
C GLN A 214 3.82 -2.42 22.88
N THR A 215 3.17 -1.28 22.73
CA THR A 215 1.70 -1.17 22.87
C THR A 215 0.99 -2.06 21.85
N ILE A 216 1.44 -2.02 20.57
CA ILE A 216 0.89 -2.88 19.52
C ILE A 216 1.16 -4.36 19.83
N HIS A 217 2.38 -4.71 20.24
CA HIS A 217 2.74 -6.08 20.62
C HIS A 217 1.83 -6.62 21.72
N ASN A 218 1.59 -5.84 22.78
CA ASN A 218 0.75 -6.24 23.89
C ASN A 218 -0.71 -6.48 23.46
N ALA A 219 -1.25 -5.58 22.62
CA ALA A 219 -2.61 -5.72 22.11
C ALA A 219 -2.76 -7.00 21.24
N VAL A 220 -1.82 -7.26 20.33
CA VAL A 220 -1.85 -8.46 19.49
C VAL A 220 -1.61 -9.73 20.30
N ASP A 221 -0.70 -9.71 21.29
CA ASP A 221 -0.48 -10.87 22.19
C ASP A 221 -1.76 -11.22 23.00
N ALA A 222 -2.53 -10.21 23.44
CA ALA A 222 -3.80 -10.43 24.11
C ALA A 222 -4.84 -11.08 23.17
N ILE A 223 -4.91 -10.64 21.91
CA ILE A 223 -5.81 -11.21 20.91
C ILE A 223 -5.42 -12.66 20.59
N ILE A 224 -4.12 -12.95 20.41
CA ILE A 224 -3.63 -14.33 20.19
C ILE A 224 -4.03 -15.23 21.37
N ALA A 225 -3.87 -14.74 22.61
CA ALA A 225 -4.26 -15.50 23.80
C ALA A 225 -5.75 -15.80 23.88
N LEU A 226 -6.60 -14.95 23.34
CA LEU A 226 -8.04 -15.20 23.20
C LEU A 226 -8.30 -16.19 22.08
N ALA A 227 -7.65 -16.06 20.93
CA ALA A 227 -7.78 -16.98 19.81
C ALA A 227 -7.37 -18.41 20.17
N GLU A 228 -6.32 -18.60 20.95
CA GLU A 228 -5.87 -19.92 21.44
C GLU A 228 -6.90 -20.61 22.37
N LYS A 229 -7.85 -19.87 22.95
CA LYS A 229 -8.94 -20.43 23.79
C LYS A 229 -10.16 -20.90 23.01
N GLY A 230 -10.18 -20.70 21.69
CA GLY A 230 -11.28 -21.08 20.79
C GLY A 230 -12.23 -19.92 20.46
N GLY A 231 -13.06 -20.11 19.42
CA GLY A 231 -14.06 -19.13 19.00
C GLY A 231 -13.61 -18.19 17.86
N HIS A 232 -12.53 -18.53 17.16
CA HIS A 232 -11.98 -17.77 16.04
C HIS A 232 -11.88 -18.59 14.75
N GLU A 233 -12.69 -19.62 14.62
CA GLU A 233 -12.71 -20.46 13.43
C GLU A 233 -12.96 -19.65 12.16
N GLY A 234 -12.15 -19.91 11.13
CA GLY A 234 -12.24 -19.23 9.84
C GLY A 234 -11.62 -17.83 9.78
N THR A 235 -10.89 -17.39 10.80
CA THR A 235 -10.11 -16.14 10.76
C THR A 235 -8.71 -16.37 10.21
N MET A 236 -8.06 -15.30 9.73
CA MET A 236 -6.65 -15.39 9.29
C MET A 236 -5.71 -15.84 10.42
N VAL A 237 -5.97 -15.48 11.65
CA VAL A 237 -5.16 -15.92 12.81
C VAL A 237 -5.31 -17.40 13.06
N ASP A 238 -6.53 -17.94 13.00
CA ASP A 238 -6.79 -19.36 13.11
C ASP A 238 -6.08 -20.16 12.01
N GLU A 239 -6.22 -19.72 10.76
CA GLU A 239 -5.54 -20.33 9.61
C GLU A 239 -4.01 -20.27 9.74
N LEU A 240 -3.44 -19.16 10.22
CA LEU A 240 -2.00 -19.04 10.47
C LEU A 240 -1.52 -20.01 11.56
N ILE A 241 -2.27 -20.15 12.65
CA ILE A 241 -1.94 -21.06 13.75
C ILE A 241 -2.01 -22.53 13.26
N LYS A 242 -3.07 -22.92 12.54
CA LYS A 242 -3.23 -24.26 11.96
C LYS A 242 -2.09 -24.59 10.96
N ALA A 243 -1.81 -23.66 10.05
CA ALA A 243 -0.71 -23.81 9.09
C ALA A 243 0.64 -23.95 9.80
N ASN A 244 0.88 -23.19 10.88
CA ASN A 244 2.08 -23.31 11.67
C ASN A 244 2.18 -24.65 12.41
N GLN A 245 1.09 -25.19 12.93
CA GLN A 245 1.06 -26.48 13.63
C GLN A 245 1.41 -27.68 12.71
N SER A 246 1.20 -27.55 11.41
CA SER A 246 1.60 -28.55 10.42
C SER A 246 3.09 -28.53 10.08
N GLU A 247 3.83 -27.53 10.54
CA GLU A 247 5.24 -27.34 10.29
C GLU A 247 6.13 -27.98 11.34
N SER A 248 7.40 -28.23 11.00
CA SER A 248 8.40 -28.82 11.90
C SER A 248 9.78 -28.17 11.73
N GLY A 249 10.63 -28.36 12.71
CA GLY A 249 12.00 -27.84 12.67
C GLY A 249 12.08 -26.32 12.61
N ILE A 250 12.92 -25.80 11.72
CA ILE A 250 13.19 -24.35 11.58
C ILE A 250 12.01 -23.56 11.00
N ASP A 251 11.05 -24.24 10.41
CA ASP A 251 9.87 -23.61 9.80
C ASP A 251 8.77 -23.34 10.82
N LEU A 252 8.77 -24.04 11.96
CA LEU A 252 7.84 -23.83 13.05
C LEU A 252 8.06 -22.45 13.68
N MET A 253 7.03 -21.59 13.62
CA MET A 253 7.07 -20.27 14.23
C MET A 253 6.80 -20.32 15.72
N THR A 254 7.59 -19.59 16.49
CA THR A 254 7.28 -19.28 17.88
C THR A 254 6.08 -18.33 17.97
N ARG A 255 5.44 -18.26 19.13
CA ARG A 255 4.34 -17.30 19.39
C ARG A 255 4.72 -15.85 19.06
N LYS A 256 5.96 -15.45 19.39
CA LYS A 256 6.49 -14.13 19.04
C LYS A 256 6.52 -13.92 17.50
N GLN A 257 6.89 -14.93 16.76
CA GLN A 257 6.95 -14.86 15.30
C GLN A 257 5.55 -14.81 14.68
N ILE A 258 4.59 -15.61 15.20
CA ILE A 258 3.16 -15.52 14.81
C ILE A 258 2.65 -14.09 15.06
N ARG A 259 2.92 -13.49 16.23
CA ARG A 259 2.58 -12.10 16.49
C ARG A 259 3.15 -11.14 15.44
N ASN A 260 4.43 -11.31 15.09
CA ASN A 260 5.07 -10.47 14.09
C ASN A 260 4.37 -10.56 12.74
N GLU A 261 3.96 -11.77 12.31
CA GLU A 261 3.21 -11.95 11.06
C GLU A 261 1.82 -11.31 11.11
N ILE A 262 1.10 -11.43 12.21
CA ILE A 262 -0.20 -10.78 12.40
C ILE A 262 -0.08 -9.26 12.30
N ILE A 263 0.94 -8.68 12.91
CA ILE A 263 1.22 -7.23 12.82
C ILE A 263 1.55 -6.84 11.39
N VAL A 264 2.32 -7.65 10.65
CA VAL A 264 2.61 -7.43 9.24
C VAL A 264 1.34 -7.41 8.41
N LEU A 265 0.44 -8.39 8.60
CA LEU A 265 -0.81 -8.49 7.86
C LEU A 265 -1.74 -7.31 8.15
N PHE A 266 -1.92 -6.95 9.41
CA PHE A 266 -2.73 -5.79 9.81
C PHE A 266 -2.19 -4.50 9.18
N MET A 267 -0.89 -4.26 9.32
CA MET A 267 -0.22 -3.07 8.82
C MET A 267 -0.32 -2.93 7.31
N ALA A 268 -0.09 -4.04 6.61
CA ALA A 268 -0.09 -4.06 5.15
C ALA A 268 -1.50 -3.87 4.56
N GLY A 269 -2.54 -4.41 5.21
CA GLY A 269 -3.93 -4.31 4.75
C GLY A 269 -4.54 -2.94 5.03
N HIS A 270 -4.27 -2.35 6.19
CA HIS A 270 -4.91 -1.11 6.64
C HIS A 270 -4.54 0.11 5.76
N GLU A 271 -3.27 0.55 5.82
CA GLU A 271 -2.89 1.86 5.27
C GLU A 271 -2.88 1.90 3.74
N THR A 272 -2.48 0.81 3.10
CA THR A 272 -2.38 0.77 1.64
C THR A 272 -3.74 0.89 0.98
N THR A 273 -4.74 0.16 1.46
CA THR A 273 -6.12 0.19 0.94
C THR A 273 -6.79 1.53 1.26
N ALA A 274 -6.63 2.04 2.48
CA ALA A 274 -7.15 3.35 2.87
C ALA A 274 -6.68 4.46 1.92
N ASN A 275 -5.39 4.47 1.57
CA ASN A 275 -4.82 5.46 0.66
C ASN A 275 -5.34 5.30 -0.77
N VAL A 276 -5.46 4.07 -1.28
CA VAL A 276 -6.06 3.81 -2.61
C VAL A 276 -7.48 4.34 -2.66
N LEU A 277 -8.31 4.01 -1.68
CA LEU A 277 -9.71 4.45 -1.63
C LEU A 277 -9.82 5.97 -1.52
N ALA A 278 -9.02 6.60 -0.67
CA ALA A 278 -9.02 8.06 -0.52
C ALA A 278 -8.66 8.78 -1.83
N TRP A 279 -7.61 8.32 -2.53
CA TRP A 279 -7.24 8.86 -3.83
C TRP A 279 -8.28 8.55 -4.91
N THR A 280 -8.92 7.39 -4.85
CA THR A 280 -10.00 7.02 -5.78
C THR A 280 -11.17 7.99 -5.66
N TRP A 281 -11.62 8.30 -4.46
CA TRP A 281 -12.70 9.26 -4.24
C TRP A 281 -12.34 10.66 -4.71
N TYR A 282 -11.11 11.09 -4.44
CA TYR A 282 -10.62 12.36 -4.95
C TYR A 282 -10.66 12.43 -6.48
N LEU A 283 -10.14 11.40 -7.17
CA LEU A 283 -10.09 11.37 -8.63
C LEU A 283 -11.48 11.30 -9.27
N ILE A 284 -12.40 10.53 -8.69
CA ILE A 284 -13.80 10.46 -9.14
C ILE A 284 -14.46 11.84 -9.00
N SER A 285 -14.31 12.51 -7.85
CA SER A 285 -14.92 13.83 -7.58
C SER A 285 -14.45 14.92 -8.55
N GLN A 286 -13.29 14.76 -9.15
CA GLN A 286 -12.72 15.70 -10.12
C GLN A 286 -12.98 15.28 -11.60
N SER A 287 -13.74 14.20 -11.81
CA SER A 287 -13.93 13.61 -13.14
C SER A 287 -15.40 13.21 -13.36
N PRO A 288 -16.30 14.18 -13.65
CA PRO A 288 -17.73 13.92 -13.78
C PRO A 288 -18.10 12.86 -14.84
N ASP A 289 -17.35 12.79 -15.94
CA ASP A 289 -17.56 11.77 -16.96
C ASP A 289 -17.22 10.36 -16.45
N VAL A 290 -16.19 10.26 -15.60
CA VAL A 290 -15.82 8.99 -14.96
C VAL A 290 -16.86 8.60 -13.91
N GLU A 291 -17.32 9.54 -13.09
CA GLU A 291 -18.37 9.32 -12.11
C GLU A 291 -19.66 8.81 -12.79
N LYS A 292 -20.05 9.45 -13.88
CA LYS A 292 -21.25 9.04 -14.67
C LYS A 292 -21.15 7.61 -15.17
N LYS A 293 -20.00 7.22 -15.75
CA LYS A 293 -19.78 5.86 -16.25
C LYS A 293 -19.74 4.83 -15.12
N LEU A 294 -19.14 5.20 -13.98
CA LEU A 294 -19.13 4.36 -12.78
C LEU A 294 -20.56 4.07 -12.33
N HIS A 295 -21.38 5.14 -12.17
CA HIS A 295 -22.77 4.97 -11.77
C HIS A 295 -23.57 4.13 -12.74
N GLN A 296 -23.37 4.33 -14.06
CA GLN A 296 -24.03 3.52 -15.09
C GLN A 296 -23.67 2.02 -14.93
N GLU A 297 -22.39 1.68 -14.78
CA GLU A 297 -21.99 0.27 -14.54
C GLU A 297 -22.66 -0.30 -13.29
N LEU A 298 -22.67 0.44 -12.18
CA LEU A 298 -23.26 -0.02 -10.94
C LEU A 298 -24.77 -0.23 -11.04
N ASP A 299 -25.47 0.67 -11.70
CA ASP A 299 -26.91 0.54 -11.93
C ASP A 299 -27.23 -0.67 -12.85
N GLU A 300 -26.46 -0.90 -13.90
CA GLU A 300 -26.62 -2.04 -14.82
C GLU A 300 -26.28 -3.39 -14.16
N VAL A 301 -25.19 -3.46 -13.38
CA VAL A 301 -24.69 -4.74 -12.83
C VAL A 301 -25.38 -5.09 -11.51
N LEU A 302 -25.60 -4.12 -10.64
CA LEU A 302 -26.05 -4.35 -9.27
C LEU A 302 -27.54 -4.06 -9.06
N ASN A 303 -28.12 -3.15 -9.82
CA ASN A 303 -29.53 -2.77 -9.70
C ASN A 303 -29.97 -2.51 -8.25
N GLY A 304 -29.17 -1.78 -7.48
CA GLY A 304 -29.41 -1.40 -6.08
C GLY A 304 -29.08 -2.46 -5.02
N ARG A 305 -28.73 -3.70 -5.40
CA ARG A 305 -28.34 -4.72 -4.43
C ARG A 305 -26.88 -4.52 -3.93
N VAL A 306 -26.59 -5.04 -2.77
CA VAL A 306 -25.21 -5.07 -2.23
C VAL A 306 -24.33 -5.91 -3.13
N PRO A 307 -23.13 -5.42 -3.53
CA PRO A 307 -22.20 -6.18 -4.34
C PRO A 307 -21.60 -7.36 -3.57
N GLU A 308 -21.48 -8.49 -4.25
CA GLU A 308 -20.85 -9.70 -3.76
C GLU A 308 -19.54 -10.02 -4.48
N TYR A 309 -18.79 -11.01 -3.99
CA TYR A 309 -17.52 -11.44 -4.62
C TYR A 309 -17.69 -11.82 -6.10
N SER A 310 -18.78 -12.47 -6.45
CA SER A 310 -19.11 -12.87 -7.83
C SER A 310 -19.33 -11.70 -8.80
N ASP A 311 -19.63 -10.50 -8.29
CA ASP A 311 -19.86 -9.32 -9.13
C ASP A 311 -18.56 -8.67 -9.61
N ILE A 312 -17.45 -8.93 -8.93
CA ILE A 312 -16.16 -8.28 -9.19
C ILE A 312 -15.72 -8.44 -10.65
N GLU A 313 -16.01 -9.58 -11.26
CA GLU A 313 -15.69 -9.85 -12.67
C GLU A 313 -16.49 -8.96 -13.66
N ASN A 314 -17.66 -8.48 -13.24
CA ASN A 314 -18.55 -7.64 -14.05
C ASN A 314 -18.34 -6.14 -13.77
N LEU A 315 -17.77 -5.77 -12.62
CA LEU A 315 -17.46 -4.39 -12.23
C LEU A 315 -16.15 -3.91 -12.88
N LYS A 316 -16.12 -3.92 -14.21
CA LYS A 316 -14.91 -3.70 -15.03
C LYS A 316 -14.45 -2.26 -14.97
N TYR A 317 -15.38 -1.31 -15.04
CA TYR A 317 -15.05 0.12 -14.99
C TYR A 317 -14.65 0.56 -13.57
N THR A 318 -15.34 0.05 -12.56
CA THR A 318 -14.94 0.20 -11.15
C THR A 318 -13.51 -0.27 -10.93
N ARG A 319 -13.16 -1.44 -11.49
CA ARG A 319 -11.80 -1.97 -11.44
C ARG A 319 -10.81 -1.10 -12.22
N ALA A 320 -11.16 -0.62 -13.39
CA ALA A 320 -10.32 0.26 -14.22
C ALA A 320 -10.02 1.60 -13.52
N ILE A 321 -10.98 2.18 -12.80
CA ILE A 321 -10.80 3.35 -11.94
C ILE A 321 -9.74 3.07 -10.87
N LEU A 322 -9.84 1.95 -10.18
CA LEU A 322 -8.88 1.56 -9.13
C LEU A 322 -7.48 1.32 -9.69
N ASP A 323 -7.37 0.64 -10.84
CA ASP A 323 -6.09 0.38 -11.48
C ASP A 323 -5.43 1.70 -11.95
N GLU A 324 -6.18 2.65 -12.51
CA GLU A 324 -5.66 3.96 -12.89
C GLU A 324 -5.31 4.83 -11.67
N THR A 325 -6.10 4.74 -10.59
CA THR A 325 -5.75 5.36 -9.31
C THR A 325 -4.41 4.85 -8.80
N MET A 326 -4.20 3.53 -8.76
CA MET A 326 -2.94 2.93 -8.32
C MET A 326 -1.78 3.21 -9.28
N ARG A 327 -2.05 3.46 -10.55
CA ARG A 327 -1.03 3.92 -11.50
C ARG A 327 -0.55 5.33 -11.15
N LEU A 328 -1.48 6.25 -10.92
CA LEU A 328 -1.16 7.65 -10.60
C LEU A 328 -0.69 7.82 -9.15
N TYR A 329 -1.30 7.15 -8.21
CA TYR A 329 -0.98 7.20 -6.79
C TYR A 329 -0.67 5.80 -6.24
N PRO A 330 0.48 5.21 -6.64
CA PRO A 330 0.86 3.90 -6.12
C PRO A 330 1.02 3.95 -4.60
N PRO A 331 0.33 3.08 -3.84
CA PRO A 331 0.42 3.09 -2.37
C PRO A 331 1.85 3.00 -1.86
N VAL A 332 2.69 2.20 -2.53
CA VAL A 332 4.13 2.08 -2.25
C VAL A 332 4.89 2.60 -3.47
N PRO A 333 5.26 3.91 -3.48
CA PRO A 333 5.83 4.55 -4.67
C PRO A 333 7.30 4.23 -4.92
N ILE A 334 8.00 3.64 -3.93
CA ILE A 334 9.43 3.30 -4.03
C ILE A 334 9.66 1.91 -3.41
N LEU A 335 10.20 1.01 -4.19
CA LEU A 335 10.61 -0.33 -3.77
C LEU A 335 12.14 -0.38 -3.72
N SER A 336 12.72 -0.74 -2.57
CA SER A 336 14.17 -0.82 -2.40
C SER A 336 14.65 -2.27 -2.30
N ARG A 337 15.83 -2.52 -2.89
CA ARG A 337 16.59 -3.77 -2.78
C ARG A 337 18.06 -3.45 -2.51
N GLN A 338 18.80 -4.42 -2.01
CA GLN A 338 20.24 -4.35 -1.86
C GLN A 338 20.90 -5.39 -2.76
N ALA A 339 21.91 -4.99 -3.54
CA ALA A 339 22.76 -5.92 -4.26
C ALA A 339 23.63 -6.69 -3.26
N LEU A 340 23.53 -8.02 -3.24
CA LEU A 340 24.31 -8.88 -2.35
C LEU A 340 25.74 -9.12 -2.88
N LYS A 341 25.87 -9.18 -4.21
CA LYS A 341 27.12 -9.36 -4.94
C LYS A 341 27.29 -8.25 -5.96
N GLU A 342 28.48 -8.11 -6.47
CA GLU A 342 28.75 -7.24 -7.63
C GLU A 342 27.94 -7.69 -8.84
N ASP A 343 27.53 -6.73 -9.64
CA ASP A 343 26.74 -6.92 -10.86
C ASP A 343 27.09 -5.85 -11.90
N GLU A 344 26.60 -6.04 -13.13
CA GLU A 344 26.72 -5.04 -14.18
C GLU A 344 25.39 -4.94 -14.95
N ILE A 345 24.84 -3.74 -15.05
CA ILE A 345 23.62 -3.45 -15.81
C ILE A 345 23.89 -2.32 -16.79
N ARG A 346 23.71 -2.60 -18.09
CA ARG A 346 23.93 -1.61 -19.17
C ARG A 346 25.30 -0.93 -19.10
N GLY A 347 26.37 -1.71 -18.83
CA GLY A 347 27.73 -1.23 -18.74
C GLY A 347 28.06 -0.45 -17.46
N LYS A 348 27.12 -0.31 -16.53
CA LYS A 348 27.38 0.31 -15.22
C LYS A 348 27.65 -0.79 -14.19
N LYS A 349 28.83 -0.74 -13.55
CA LYS A 349 29.20 -1.62 -12.43
C LYS A 349 28.36 -1.28 -11.19
N ILE A 350 27.82 -2.29 -10.57
CA ILE A 350 27.01 -2.22 -9.34
C ILE A 350 27.77 -2.92 -8.22
N PRO A 351 28.48 -2.18 -7.36
CA PRO A 351 29.19 -2.78 -6.23
C PRO A 351 28.25 -3.52 -5.28
N ALA A 352 28.73 -4.58 -4.64
CA ALA A 352 28.03 -5.23 -3.55
C ALA A 352 27.63 -4.21 -2.47
N GLY A 353 26.45 -4.36 -1.87
CA GLY A 353 25.89 -3.42 -0.91
C GLY A 353 25.18 -2.21 -1.51
N SER A 354 25.21 -2.02 -2.85
CA SER A 354 24.48 -0.95 -3.52
C SER A 354 22.98 -1.06 -3.32
N LEU A 355 22.30 0.09 -3.24
CA LEU A 355 20.84 0.14 -3.28
C LEU A 355 20.35 0.13 -4.73
N MET A 356 19.41 -0.74 -5.00
CA MET A 356 18.65 -0.80 -6.24
C MET A 356 17.19 -0.39 -5.96
N LEU A 357 16.75 0.70 -6.54
CA LEU A 357 15.39 1.20 -6.42
C LEU A 357 14.60 0.84 -7.68
N VAL A 358 13.42 0.25 -7.49
CA VAL A 358 12.35 0.22 -8.48
C VAL A 358 11.31 1.21 -8.01
N VAL A 359 10.99 2.19 -8.84
CA VAL A 359 10.15 3.33 -8.44
C VAL A 359 8.84 3.31 -9.23
N PRO A 360 7.76 2.68 -8.69
CA PRO A 360 6.43 2.69 -9.31
C PRO A 360 5.98 4.09 -9.71
N TRP A 361 6.25 5.09 -8.88
CA TRP A 361 5.96 6.50 -9.20
C TRP A 361 6.53 6.97 -10.53
N LEU A 362 7.75 6.55 -10.88
CA LEU A 362 8.41 6.93 -12.14
C LEU A 362 7.97 6.05 -13.30
N ILE A 363 8.10 4.72 -13.16
CA ILE A 363 7.81 3.80 -14.27
C ILE A 363 6.34 3.86 -14.71
N GLN A 364 5.41 4.11 -13.77
CA GLN A 364 3.99 4.26 -14.06
C GLN A 364 3.61 5.61 -14.67
N ARG A 365 4.57 6.53 -14.77
CA ARG A 365 4.49 7.82 -15.45
C ARG A 365 5.53 8.00 -16.56
N HIS A 366 6.26 6.93 -16.89
CA HIS A 366 7.36 6.99 -17.84
C HIS A 366 6.86 7.33 -19.24
N GLN A 367 7.34 8.43 -19.82
CA GLN A 367 6.84 9.00 -21.08
C GLN A 367 6.99 8.08 -22.30
N LYS A 368 7.95 7.13 -22.30
CA LYS A 368 8.08 6.10 -23.36
C LYS A 368 7.02 5.01 -23.28
N HIS A 369 6.37 4.83 -22.13
CA HIS A 369 5.50 3.68 -21.88
C HIS A 369 4.03 4.07 -21.71
N TRP A 370 3.76 5.32 -21.36
CA TRP A 370 2.41 5.82 -21.11
C TRP A 370 2.15 7.07 -21.94
N GLU A 371 1.11 7.03 -22.73
CA GLU A 371 0.57 8.20 -23.42
C GLU A 371 -0.17 9.07 -22.39
N ASN A 372 0.00 10.40 -22.43
CA ASN A 372 -0.57 11.30 -21.44
C ASN A 372 -0.39 10.79 -19.99
N PRO A 373 0.87 10.60 -19.53
CA PRO A 373 1.19 9.83 -18.32
C PRO A 373 0.62 10.41 -17.03
N ASP A 374 0.34 11.71 -17.00
CA ASP A 374 -0.16 12.41 -15.81
C ASP A 374 -1.69 12.56 -15.77
N HIS A 375 -2.40 12.15 -16.85
CA HIS A 375 -3.84 12.24 -16.92
C HIS A 375 -4.52 11.02 -16.28
N PHE A 376 -5.66 11.26 -15.64
CA PHE A 376 -6.52 10.21 -15.10
C PHE A 376 -7.45 9.68 -16.20
N ILE A 377 -7.16 8.50 -16.72
CA ILE A 377 -7.87 7.86 -17.85
C ILE A 377 -8.12 6.38 -17.50
N PRO A 378 -9.20 6.05 -16.75
CA PRO A 378 -9.52 4.67 -16.40
C PRO A 378 -9.64 3.72 -17.61
N GLU A 379 -10.06 4.24 -18.75
CA GLU A 379 -10.25 3.49 -19.99
C GLU A 379 -9.01 2.69 -20.42
N ARG A 380 -7.81 3.10 -20.03
CA ARG A 380 -6.54 2.35 -20.28
C ARG A 380 -6.58 0.91 -19.77
N PHE A 381 -7.39 0.66 -18.75
CA PHE A 381 -7.48 -0.64 -18.08
C PHE A 381 -8.74 -1.41 -18.44
N MET A 382 -9.56 -0.87 -19.36
CA MET A 382 -10.77 -1.57 -19.82
C MET A 382 -10.43 -2.79 -20.70
N PRO A 383 -11.26 -3.84 -20.64
CA PRO A 383 -11.15 -4.97 -21.57
C PRO A 383 -11.24 -4.49 -23.02
N GLY A 384 -10.34 -5.00 -23.87
CA GLY A 384 -10.26 -4.60 -25.30
C GLY A 384 -9.21 -3.52 -25.56
N GLU A 385 -8.81 -2.77 -24.57
CA GLU A 385 -7.76 -1.77 -24.71
C GLU A 385 -6.35 -2.39 -24.69
N LYS A 386 -5.37 -1.63 -25.18
CA LYS A 386 -3.98 -2.06 -25.20
C LYS A 386 -3.46 -2.19 -23.76
N LYS A 387 -3.27 -3.44 -23.32
CA LYS A 387 -2.74 -3.70 -21.97
C LYS A 387 -1.39 -3.00 -21.75
N PRO A 388 -1.16 -2.43 -20.56
CA PRO A 388 0.14 -1.90 -20.19
C PRO A 388 1.25 -2.95 -20.41
N LYS A 389 2.40 -2.50 -20.91
CA LYS A 389 3.56 -3.39 -21.07
C LYS A 389 3.94 -3.99 -19.71
N LYS A 390 4.22 -5.30 -19.68
CA LYS A 390 4.63 -5.97 -18.44
C LYS A 390 5.79 -5.23 -17.78
N PHE A 391 5.73 -5.07 -16.46
CA PHE A 391 6.67 -4.30 -15.63
C PHE A 391 6.63 -2.76 -15.78
N THR A 392 5.68 -2.19 -16.54
CA THR A 392 5.41 -0.75 -16.49
C THR A 392 4.31 -0.37 -15.49
N TYR A 393 3.54 -1.35 -14.99
CA TYR A 393 2.50 -1.20 -13.99
C TYR A 393 2.76 -2.17 -12.83
N LEU A 394 3.08 -1.62 -11.63
CA LEU A 394 3.62 -2.36 -10.49
C LEU A 394 2.93 -2.04 -9.15
N PRO A 395 1.61 -1.92 -9.07
CA PRO A 395 0.93 -1.50 -7.84
C PRO A 395 1.13 -2.50 -6.69
N PHE A 396 1.39 -3.77 -7.03
CA PHE A 396 1.60 -4.87 -6.08
C PHE A 396 3.01 -5.45 -6.14
N SER A 397 4.00 -4.68 -6.63
CA SER A 397 5.36 -5.16 -6.86
C SER A 397 5.43 -6.24 -7.97
N ALA A 398 6.53 -6.97 -8.07
CA ALA A 398 6.73 -8.04 -9.05
C ALA A 398 7.67 -9.13 -8.52
N GLY A 399 7.78 -10.24 -9.26
CA GLY A 399 8.61 -11.38 -8.93
C GLY A 399 8.13 -12.15 -7.71
N PRO A 400 9.00 -12.94 -7.06
CA PRO A 400 8.62 -13.76 -5.92
C PRO A 400 8.06 -12.97 -4.73
N ARG A 401 8.47 -11.70 -4.61
CA ARG A 401 8.02 -10.78 -3.56
C ARG A 401 6.80 -9.93 -3.96
N VAL A 402 6.02 -10.39 -4.95
CA VAL A 402 4.71 -9.81 -5.27
C VAL A 402 3.82 -9.82 -4.03
N CYS A 403 2.98 -8.79 -3.88
CA CYS A 403 2.09 -8.66 -2.72
C CYS A 403 1.25 -9.93 -2.52
N ILE A 404 1.30 -10.49 -1.32
CA ILE A 404 0.51 -11.68 -0.97
C ILE A 404 -0.98 -11.34 -0.87
N GLY A 405 -1.32 -10.15 -0.36
CA GLY A 405 -2.68 -9.66 -0.20
C GLY A 405 -3.27 -9.00 -1.45
N LYS A 406 -2.68 -9.21 -2.65
CA LYS A 406 -3.16 -8.56 -3.88
C LYS A 406 -4.65 -8.82 -4.13
N SER A 407 -5.09 -10.07 -4.08
CA SER A 407 -6.49 -10.44 -4.32
C SER A 407 -7.41 -9.87 -3.23
N PHE A 408 -6.97 -9.90 -1.97
CA PHE A 408 -7.71 -9.32 -0.84
C PHE A 408 -7.92 -7.80 -1.03
N GLY A 409 -6.85 -7.04 -1.24
CA GLY A 409 -6.94 -5.58 -1.40
C GLY A 409 -7.74 -5.15 -2.63
N ILE A 410 -7.69 -5.92 -3.73
CA ILE A 410 -8.53 -5.67 -4.90
C ILE A 410 -9.99 -5.92 -4.59
N THR A 411 -10.32 -7.06 -3.96
CA THR A 411 -11.69 -7.41 -3.55
C THR A 411 -12.27 -6.34 -2.64
N GLU A 412 -11.53 -5.97 -1.61
CA GLU A 412 -11.90 -4.93 -0.66
C GLU A 412 -12.17 -3.59 -1.37
N SER A 413 -11.24 -3.17 -2.23
CA SER A 413 -11.36 -1.87 -2.90
C SER A 413 -12.52 -1.82 -3.90
N VAL A 414 -12.74 -2.89 -4.68
CA VAL A 414 -13.85 -2.95 -5.64
C VAL A 414 -15.19 -2.93 -4.90
N LEU A 415 -15.36 -3.76 -3.88
CA LEU A 415 -16.58 -3.81 -3.09
C LEU A 415 -16.86 -2.48 -2.36
N ALA A 416 -15.82 -1.82 -1.84
CA ALA A 416 -15.95 -0.53 -1.18
C ALA A 416 -16.40 0.57 -2.15
N VAL A 417 -15.74 0.69 -3.30
CA VAL A 417 -16.13 1.69 -4.32
C VAL A 417 -17.52 1.41 -4.83
N ALA A 418 -17.86 0.15 -5.14
CA ALA A 418 -19.17 -0.21 -5.67
C ALA A 418 -20.30 0.06 -4.67
N THR A 419 -20.14 -0.34 -3.40
CA THR A 419 -21.17 -0.13 -2.36
C THR A 419 -21.39 1.35 -2.08
N ILE A 420 -20.30 2.11 -1.93
CA ILE A 420 -20.38 3.53 -1.57
C ILE A 420 -20.91 4.34 -2.76
N ALA A 421 -20.40 4.12 -3.98
CA ALA A 421 -20.83 4.87 -5.16
C ALA A 421 -22.26 4.57 -5.61
N GLN A 422 -22.84 3.42 -5.25
CA GLN A 422 -24.27 3.20 -5.46
C GLN A 422 -25.15 4.14 -4.63
N ARG A 423 -24.70 4.48 -3.43
CA ARG A 423 -25.50 5.19 -2.44
C ARG A 423 -25.16 6.68 -2.36
N PHE A 424 -23.93 7.06 -2.73
CA PHE A 424 -23.43 8.40 -2.50
C PHE A 424 -22.62 8.93 -3.69
N ARG A 425 -22.62 10.26 -3.82
CA ARG A 425 -21.65 11.05 -4.55
C ARG A 425 -20.82 11.83 -3.55
N LEU A 426 -19.53 11.94 -3.79
CA LEU A 426 -18.61 12.67 -2.93
C LEU A 426 -18.04 13.86 -3.71
N GLU A 427 -18.37 15.08 -3.27
CA GLU A 427 -17.96 16.31 -3.93
C GLU A 427 -16.89 17.02 -3.13
N LEU A 428 -15.78 17.39 -3.77
CA LEU A 428 -14.75 18.19 -3.11
C LEU A 428 -15.25 19.64 -2.95
N PRO A 429 -15.19 20.25 -1.74
CA PRO A 429 -15.48 21.66 -1.57
C PRO A 429 -14.57 22.53 -2.46
N ALA A 430 -15.11 23.61 -3.04
CA ALA A 430 -14.41 24.45 -4.00
C ALA A 430 -13.10 25.06 -3.47
N GLU A 431 -13.04 25.34 -2.16
CA GLU A 431 -11.87 25.90 -1.46
C GLU A 431 -10.88 24.86 -0.97
N ALA A 432 -11.16 23.57 -1.12
CA ALA A 432 -10.29 22.50 -0.64
C ALA A 432 -9.09 22.30 -1.56
N GLU A 433 -7.90 22.50 -1.05
CA GLU A 433 -6.65 22.20 -1.73
C GLU A 433 -6.15 20.81 -1.34
N VAL A 434 -6.03 19.91 -2.33
CA VAL A 434 -5.54 18.54 -2.11
C VAL A 434 -4.06 18.46 -2.49
N LYS A 435 -3.25 18.07 -1.52
CA LYS A 435 -1.82 17.83 -1.68
C LYS A 435 -1.51 16.37 -1.35
N HIS A 436 -0.38 15.88 -1.84
CA HIS A 436 0.11 14.54 -1.50
C HIS A 436 1.21 14.63 -0.43
N GLU A 437 1.38 13.53 0.29
CA GLU A 437 2.51 13.31 1.21
C GLU A 437 3.03 11.88 1.00
N CYS A 438 4.30 11.77 0.65
CA CYS A 438 4.98 10.48 0.58
C CYS A 438 5.77 10.23 1.87
N ARG A 439 5.38 9.18 2.60
CA ARG A 439 6.10 8.61 3.73
C ARG A 439 6.62 7.23 3.33
N LEU A 440 6.29 6.19 4.08
CA LEU A 440 6.43 4.82 3.63
C LEU A 440 5.42 4.51 2.51
N THR A 441 4.25 5.13 2.60
CA THR A 441 3.14 5.07 1.65
C THR A 441 2.81 6.46 1.13
N LEU A 442 2.11 6.52 0.00
CA LEU A 442 1.65 7.76 -0.65
C LEU A 442 0.20 8.04 -0.27
N ARG A 443 -0.05 9.16 0.41
CA ARG A 443 -1.36 9.52 0.93
C ARG A 443 -1.70 10.99 0.70
N PRO A 444 -2.98 11.38 0.78
CA PRO A 444 -3.37 12.78 0.89
C PRO A 444 -2.70 13.44 2.10
N LYS A 445 -2.22 14.68 1.93
CA LYS A 445 -1.60 15.45 3.00
C LYS A 445 -2.66 16.19 3.80
N GLY A 446 -2.75 15.90 5.08
CA GLY A 446 -3.74 16.52 5.95
C GLY A 446 -5.13 15.93 5.78
N LYS A 447 -6.14 16.77 5.76
CA LYS A 447 -7.54 16.35 5.62
C LYS A 447 -7.98 16.31 4.16
N LEU A 448 -8.87 15.38 3.84
CA LEU A 448 -9.57 15.29 2.55
C LEU A 448 -11.08 15.40 2.79
N PRO A 449 -11.59 16.65 3.06
CA PRO A 449 -13.00 16.86 3.29
C PRO A 449 -13.78 16.68 1.99
N MET A 450 -14.90 15.96 2.05
CA MET A 450 -15.85 15.85 0.94
C MET A 450 -17.29 16.01 1.43
N ILE A 451 -18.09 16.66 0.62
CA ILE A 451 -19.53 16.80 0.83
C ILE A 451 -20.19 15.54 0.30
N MET A 452 -20.86 14.82 1.19
CA MET A 452 -21.59 13.61 0.84
C MET A 452 -22.97 13.95 0.32
N LYS A 453 -23.30 13.52 -0.90
CA LYS A 453 -24.62 13.62 -1.52
C LYS A 453 -25.21 12.23 -1.62
N ILE A 454 -26.41 12.05 -1.09
CA ILE A 454 -27.15 10.80 -1.21
C ILE A 454 -27.70 10.70 -2.63
N ARG A 455 -27.46 9.56 -3.30
CA ARG A 455 -28.05 9.27 -4.61
C ARG A 455 -29.50 8.86 -4.44
N SER A 456 -30.35 9.43 -5.31
CA SER A 456 -31.78 9.08 -5.44
C SER A 456 -31.97 7.89 -6.34
#